data_03ff56c82bcac6a34db1d9a5bf61c946
#
_entry.id   03ff56c82bcac6a34db1d9a5bf61c946
#
_cell.length_a   1.000
_cell.length_b   1.000
_cell.length_c   1.000
_cell.angle_alpha   90.00
_cell.angle_beta   90.00
_cell.angle_gamma   90.00
#
_symmetry.space_group_name_H-M   'P 1'
#
loop_
_entity.id
_entity.type
_entity.pdbx_description
1 polymer ?
#
loop_
_entity_poly.entity_id
_entity_poly.type
_entity_poly.pdbx_seq_one_letter_code
_entity_poly.pdbx_strand_id
1 'polypeptide(L)'
;ALRNIQMNDLPRLDPMRRVLGVIRPTVECIGNITQSRHVGVLATAGTIKSESYPLEVHKLFPDIKVSGEACPLWVSLVENNEAQGEGTDYFIRKNIGNLLAKDTQIDTVILGCTHFPLLLPKIQQYMPDGITTVTQGELVADSLKDYLHRHPEMDKKCTKGGRCVY
;
A
#
# COMPACT_ATOMS: atom_id res chain seq x y z
N ALA A 1 1.82 -1.35 -13.85
CA ALA A 1 3.13 -1.76 -14.40
C ALA A 1 3.42 -3.24 -14.09
N LEU A 2 3.51 -3.66 -12.80
CA LEU A 2 3.91 -5.03 -12.39
C LEU A 2 3.12 -6.14 -13.10
N ARG A 3 1.79 -6.05 -13.09
CA ARG A 3 0.92 -7.06 -13.73
C ARG A 3 1.22 -7.24 -15.21
N ASN A 4 1.47 -6.15 -15.92
CA ASN A 4 1.84 -6.19 -17.34
C ASN A 4 3.17 -6.90 -17.53
N ILE A 5 4.17 -6.58 -16.71
CA ILE A 5 5.49 -7.22 -16.72
C ILE A 5 5.35 -8.73 -16.47
N GLN A 6 4.59 -9.13 -15.43
CA GLN A 6 4.42 -10.54 -15.07
C GLN A 6 3.69 -11.36 -16.15
N MET A 7 2.70 -10.76 -16.82
CA MET A 7 1.86 -11.48 -17.77
C MET A 7 2.38 -11.43 -19.22
N ASN A 8 3.01 -10.33 -19.60
CA ASN A 8 3.37 -10.09 -21.00
C ASN A 8 4.88 -10.11 -21.26
N ASP A 9 5.66 -9.49 -20.37
CA ASP A 9 7.10 -9.28 -20.63
C ASP A 9 7.94 -10.43 -20.08
N LEU A 10 7.72 -10.81 -18.83
CA LEU A 10 8.54 -11.80 -18.12
C LEU A 10 8.53 -13.17 -18.77
N PRO A 11 7.38 -13.73 -19.22
CA PRO A 11 7.36 -15.04 -19.91
C PRO A 11 8.17 -15.07 -21.20
N ARG A 12 8.33 -13.91 -21.85
CA ARG A 12 9.07 -13.78 -23.13
C ARG A 12 10.55 -13.53 -22.91
N LEU A 13 10.91 -12.74 -21.87
CA LEU A 13 12.28 -12.29 -21.63
C LEU A 13 13.07 -13.29 -20.77
N ASP A 14 12.46 -13.74 -19.67
CA ASP A 14 13.09 -14.71 -18.76
C ASP A 14 12.01 -15.37 -17.87
N PRO A 15 11.44 -16.52 -18.30
CA PRO A 15 10.37 -17.20 -17.56
C PRO A 15 10.82 -17.75 -16.19
N MET A 16 12.14 -17.85 -15.96
CA MET A 16 12.69 -18.32 -14.70
C MET A 16 12.84 -17.22 -13.64
N ARG A 17 12.73 -15.96 -14.04
CA ARG A 17 12.77 -14.83 -13.09
C ARG A 17 11.45 -14.60 -12.40
N ARG A 18 11.55 -13.97 -11.24
CA ARG A 18 10.39 -13.54 -10.46
C ARG A 18 10.41 -12.02 -10.31
N VAL A 19 9.24 -11.42 -10.40
CA VAL A 19 9.02 -9.99 -10.07
C VAL A 19 7.95 -9.95 -9.00
N LEU A 20 8.32 -9.49 -7.81
CA LEU A 20 7.45 -9.42 -6.64
C LEU A 20 6.85 -8.01 -6.54
N GLY A 21 5.62 -7.93 -6.07
CA GLY A 21 4.92 -6.66 -5.88
C GLY A 21 4.61 -6.39 -4.43
N VAL A 22 4.44 -5.13 -4.09
CA VAL A 22 4.20 -4.66 -2.71
C VAL A 22 2.72 -4.68 -2.30
N ILE A 23 1.78 -4.74 -3.27
CA ILE A 23 0.35 -4.72 -2.97
C ILE A 23 -0.11 -6.05 -2.36
N ARG A 24 0.32 -7.17 -2.95
CA ARG A 24 -0.14 -8.48 -2.54
C ARG A 24 0.14 -8.83 -1.07
N PRO A 25 1.36 -8.62 -0.53
CA PRO A 25 1.61 -8.86 0.90
C PRO A 25 0.68 -8.07 1.82
N THR A 26 0.43 -6.81 1.47
CA THR A 26 -0.51 -5.97 2.21
C THR A 26 -1.92 -6.54 2.18
N VAL A 27 -2.40 -6.95 1.00
CA VAL A 27 -3.74 -7.51 0.83
C VAL A 27 -3.90 -8.84 1.56
N GLU A 28 -2.89 -9.69 1.57
CA GLU A 28 -2.93 -10.98 2.31
C GLU A 28 -3.18 -10.80 3.81
N CYS A 29 -2.70 -9.70 4.40
CA CYS A 29 -2.93 -9.38 5.81
C CYS A 29 -4.29 -8.73 6.09
N ILE A 30 -4.88 -8.01 5.12
CA ILE A 30 -6.09 -7.20 5.31
C ILE A 30 -7.28 -8.04 5.79
N GLY A 31 -7.44 -9.25 5.30
CA GLY A 31 -8.53 -10.14 5.69
C GLY A 31 -8.59 -10.46 7.18
N ASN A 32 -7.44 -10.38 7.88
CA ASN A 32 -7.32 -10.60 9.32
C ASN A 32 -7.42 -9.31 10.13
N ILE A 33 -7.27 -8.14 9.50
CA ILE A 33 -7.27 -6.84 10.16
C ILE A 33 -8.69 -6.26 10.20
N THR A 34 -9.36 -6.21 9.05
CA THR A 34 -10.72 -5.65 8.98
C THR A 34 -11.76 -6.57 9.61
N GLN A 35 -12.61 -5.98 10.44
CA GLN A 35 -13.77 -6.65 11.04
C GLN A 35 -15.06 -6.35 10.27
N SER A 36 -15.19 -5.10 9.78
CA SER A 36 -16.34 -4.63 9.01
C SER A 36 -16.40 -5.19 7.59
N ARG A 37 -15.28 -5.67 7.06
CA ARG A 37 -15.08 -6.03 5.65
C ARG A 37 -15.18 -4.82 4.69
N HIS A 38 -14.99 -3.59 5.23
CA HIS A 38 -14.95 -2.34 4.49
C HIS A 38 -13.57 -1.69 4.66
N VAL A 39 -12.82 -1.59 3.57
CA VAL A 39 -11.42 -1.12 3.56
C VAL A 39 -11.29 0.14 2.72
N GLY A 40 -10.66 1.15 3.29
CA GLY A 40 -10.27 2.37 2.60
C GLY A 40 -8.85 2.27 2.03
N VAL A 41 -8.59 2.95 0.92
CA VAL A 41 -7.25 3.10 0.35
C VAL A 41 -6.98 4.57 0.07
N LEU A 42 -5.99 5.14 0.75
CA LEU A 42 -5.42 6.45 0.44
C LEU A 42 -4.18 6.23 -0.43
N ALA A 43 -4.18 6.77 -1.65
CA ALA A 43 -3.08 6.55 -2.59
C ALA A 43 -2.94 7.69 -3.59
N THR A 44 -1.91 7.62 -4.45
CA THR A 44 -1.78 8.55 -5.57
C THR A 44 -2.92 8.37 -6.58
N ALA A 45 -3.21 9.41 -7.38
CA ALA A 45 -4.24 9.35 -8.40
C ALA A 45 -4.03 8.18 -9.40
N GLY A 46 -2.77 7.91 -9.77
CA GLY A 46 -2.42 6.78 -10.65
C GLY A 46 -2.74 5.43 -10.02
N THR A 47 -2.46 5.25 -8.73
CA THR A 47 -2.76 4.01 -8.01
C THR A 47 -4.27 3.79 -7.91
N ILE A 48 -5.03 4.83 -7.56
CA ILE A 48 -6.50 4.73 -7.49
C ILE A 48 -7.10 4.40 -8.86
N LYS A 49 -6.69 5.12 -9.91
CA LYS A 49 -7.17 4.89 -11.28
C LYS A 49 -6.84 3.48 -11.81
N SER A 50 -5.75 2.88 -11.35
CA SER A 50 -5.34 1.54 -11.79
C SER A 50 -6.19 0.42 -11.21
N GLU A 51 -7.02 0.70 -10.19
CA GLU A 51 -7.84 -0.26 -9.43
C GLU A 51 -7.04 -1.47 -8.89
N SER A 52 -5.72 -1.32 -8.74
CA SER A 52 -4.83 -2.43 -8.36
C SER A 52 -5.18 -3.02 -6.98
N TYR A 53 -5.60 -2.18 -6.01
CA TYR A 53 -6.03 -2.66 -4.70
C TYR A 53 -7.38 -3.38 -4.75
N PRO A 54 -8.47 -2.80 -5.30
CA PRO A 54 -9.73 -3.52 -5.44
C PRO A 54 -9.59 -4.85 -6.15
N LEU A 55 -8.85 -4.88 -7.28
CA LEU A 55 -8.62 -6.09 -8.05
C LEU A 55 -7.86 -7.18 -7.27
N GLU A 56 -6.84 -6.81 -6.49
CA GLU A 56 -6.06 -7.78 -5.73
C GLU A 56 -6.80 -8.23 -4.47
N VAL A 57 -7.51 -7.32 -3.78
CA VAL A 57 -8.37 -7.65 -2.64
C VAL A 57 -9.47 -8.62 -3.06
N HIS A 58 -10.18 -8.33 -4.16
CA HIS A 58 -11.30 -9.17 -4.61
C HIS A 58 -10.89 -10.59 -4.99
N LYS A 59 -9.64 -10.80 -5.43
CA LYS A 59 -9.12 -12.15 -5.71
C LYS A 59 -8.99 -13.02 -4.45
N LEU A 60 -8.60 -12.44 -3.32
CA LEU A 60 -8.35 -13.16 -2.08
C LEU A 60 -9.55 -13.11 -1.14
N PHE A 61 -10.27 -12.00 -1.15
CA PHE A 61 -11.39 -11.71 -0.25
C PHE A 61 -12.53 -11.07 -1.06
N PRO A 62 -13.35 -11.86 -1.77
CA PRO A 62 -14.44 -11.33 -2.61
C PRO A 62 -15.52 -10.56 -1.83
N ASP A 63 -15.59 -10.79 -0.53
CA ASP A 63 -16.53 -10.18 0.42
C ASP A 63 -16.05 -8.83 0.97
N ILE A 64 -14.78 -8.45 0.74
CA ILE A 64 -14.27 -7.15 1.18
C ILE A 64 -14.57 -6.07 0.15
N LYS A 65 -15.27 -5.03 0.61
CA LYS A 65 -15.51 -3.82 -0.16
C LYS A 65 -14.32 -2.87 -0.02
N VAL A 66 -13.84 -2.34 -1.14
CA VAL A 66 -12.70 -1.41 -1.17
C VAL A 66 -13.15 -0.05 -1.71
N SER A 67 -12.92 1.00 -0.93
CA SER A 67 -13.16 2.39 -1.31
C SER A 67 -11.84 3.14 -1.43
N GLY A 68 -11.60 3.81 -2.56
CA GLY A 68 -10.34 4.52 -2.82
C GLY A 68 -10.51 6.04 -2.82
N GLU A 69 -9.52 6.75 -2.28
CA GLU A 69 -9.39 8.20 -2.37
C GLU A 69 -8.01 8.59 -2.88
N ALA A 70 -7.98 9.44 -3.91
CA ALA A 70 -6.74 9.96 -4.46
C ALA A 70 -6.23 11.15 -3.64
N CYS A 71 -4.96 11.10 -3.26
CA CYS A 71 -4.26 12.12 -2.49
C CYS A 71 -3.15 12.76 -3.35
N PRO A 72 -3.48 13.58 -4.36
CA PRO A 72 -2.52 14.01 -5.38
C PRO A 72 -1.41 14.92 -4.85
N LEU A 73 -1.66 15.63 -3.76
CA LEU A 73 -0.69 16.60 -3.20
C LEU A 73 0.22 16.00 -2.12
N TRP A 74 -0.10 14.84 -1.55
CA TRP A 74 0.63 14.31 -0.41
C TRP A 74 2.09 13.98 -0.72
N VAL A 75 2.39 13.47 -1.91
CA VAL A 75 3.78 13.22 -2.34
C VAL A 75 4.54 14.54 -2.42
N SER A 76 3.96 15.55 -3.08
CA SER A 76 4.61 16.86 -3.22
C SER A 76 4.85 17.55 -1.87
N LEU A 77 3.94 17.43 -0.92
CA LEU A 77 4.12 17.96 0.44
C LEU A 77 5.32 17.31 1.14
N VAL A 78 5.49 15.99 1.01
CA VAL A 78 6.64 15.28 1.58
C VAL A 78 7.94 15.71 0.89
N GLU A 79 7.97 15.70 -0.44
CA GLU A 79 9.16 15.99 -1.24
C GLU A 79 9.66 17.44 -1.09
N ASN A 80 8.76 18.37 -0.76
CA ASN A 80 9.11 19.77 -0.52
C ASN A 80 9.31 20.12 0.98
N ASN A 81 9.45 19.11 1.85
CA ASN A 81 9.61 19.29 3.31
C ASN A 81 8.44 20.00 4.00
N GLU A 82 7.24 19.97 3.42
CA GLU A 82 6.02 20.57 3.97
C GLU A 82 5.20 19.57 4.82
N ALA A 83 5.74 18.39 5.08
CA ALA A 83 5.04 17.32 5.81
C ALA A 83 4.49 17.77 7.19
N GLN A 84 5.14 18.74 7.82
CA GLN A 84 4.73 19.28 9.14
C GLN A 84 3.97 20.61 9.05
N GLY A 85 3.84 21.21 7.85
CA GLY A 85 3.15 22.46 7.62
C GLY A 85 1.63 22.41 7.90
N GLU A 86 1.02 23.55 8.23
CA GLU A 86 -0.43 23.66 8.45
C GLU A 86 -1.25 23.35 7.19
N GLY A 87 -0.70 23.65 6.01
CA GLY A 87 -1.31 23.30 4.72
C GLY A 87 -1.49 21.80 4.56
N THR A 88 -0.56 20.98 5.10
CA THR A 88 -0.64 19.54 5.07
C THR A 88 -1.83 19.02 5.89
N ASP A 89 -2.13 19.62 7.03
CA ASP A 89 -3.28 19.27 7.87
C ASP A 89 -4.60 19.42 7.11
N TYR A 90 -4.74 20.49 6.34
CA TYR A 90 -5.94 20.70 5.51
C TYR A 90 -6.12 19.55 4.50
N PHE A 91 -5.07 19.19 3.76
CA PHE A 91 -5.18 18.16 2.73
C PHE A 91 -5.38 16.76 3.32
N ILE A 92 -4.77 16.46 4.47
CA ILE A 92 -4.97 15.19 5.17
C ILE A 92 -6.43 15.07 5.62
N ARG A 93 -6.96 16.06 6.36
CA ARG A 93 -8.36 16.07 6.80
C ARG A 93 -9.33 15.94 5.64
N LYS A 94 -9.09 16.69 4.55
CA LYS A 94 -9.92 16.67 3.35
C LYS A 94 -9.99 15.28 2.74
N ASN A 95 -8.83 14.63 2.51
CA ASN A 95 -8.82 13.33 1.85
C ASN A 95 -9.36 12.22 2.76
N ILE A 96 -9.06 12.24 4.06
CA ILE A 96 -9.67 11.30 5.02
C ILE A 96 -11.20 11.49 5.02
N GLY A 97 -11.68 12.73 5.15
CA GLY A 97 -13.12 13.04 5.11
C GLY A 97 -13.80 12.58 3.83
N ASN A 98 -13.17 12.79 2.68
CA ASN A 98 -13.69 12.33 1.38
C ASN A 98 -13.77 10.79 1.32
N LEU A 99 -12.75 10.10 1.82
CA LEU A 99 -12.73 8.63 1.85
C LEU A 99 -13.88 8.10 2.69
N LEU A 100 -14.02 8.59 3.93
CA LEU A 100 -15.03 8.12 4.87
C LEU A 100 -16.46 8.52 4.47
N ALA A 101 -16.62 9.62 3.71
CA ALA A 101 -17.91 9.97 3.13
C ALA A 101 -18.37 9.02 2.03
N LYS A 102 -17.46 8.31 1.34
CA LYS A 102 -17.79 7.29 0.34
C LYS A 102 -18.29 6.01 0.98
N ASP A 103 -17.80 5.69 2.16
CA ASP A 103 -18.15 4.49 2.89
C ASP A 103 -17.91 4.66 4.40
N THR A 104 -18.99 4.81 5.13
CA THR A 104 -18.98 5.05 6.59
C THR A 104 -18.68 3.79 7.42
N GLN A 105 -18.61 2.63 6.79
CA GLN A 105 -18.33 1.35 7.46
C GLN A 105 -16.84 0.98 7.44
N ILE A 106 -15.98 1.84 6.83
CA ILE A 106 -14.54 1.60 6.80
C ILE A 106 -13.99 1.53 8.23
N ASP A 107 -13.34 0.42 8.57
CA ASP A 107 -12.60 0.21 9.81
C ASP A 107 -11.09 0.07 9.61
N THR A 108 -10.66 -0.05 8.38
CA THR A 108 -9.25 -0.24 8.02
C THR A 108 -8.88 0.62 6.82
N VAL A 109 -7.79 1.37 6.92
CA VAL A 109 -7.29 2.26 5.85
C VAL A 109 -5.86 1.89 5.48
N ILE A 110 -5.64 1.57 4.20
CA ILE A 110 -4.31 1.26 3.64
C ILE A 110 -3.68 2.55 3.12
N LEU A 111 -2.43 2.81 3.49
CA LEU A 111 -1.58 3.84 2.90
C LEU A 111 -0.86 3.26 1.68
N GLY A 112 -1.45 3.44 0.50
CA GLY A 112 -1.03 2.83 -0.76
C GLY A 112 0.07 3.60 -1.51
N CYS A 113 0.93 4.34 -0.80
CA CYS A 113 2.07 5.07 -1.37
C CYS A 113 3.24 5.05 -0.39
N THR A 114 4.46 4.90 -0.90
CA THR A 114 5.70 4.83 -0.10
C THR A 114 6.05 6.13 0.64
N HIS A 115 5.53 7.27 0.21
CA HIS A 115 5.71 8.57 0.88
C HIS A 115 4.76 8.76 2.07
N PHE A 116 3.60 8.12 2.06
CA PHE A 116 2.54 8.38 3.04
C PHE A 116 2.89 8.01 4.48
N PRO A 117 3.73 7.00 4.76
CA PRO A 117 4.23 6.75 6.11
C PRO A 117 4.96 7.94 6.74
N LEU A 118 5.56 8.83 5.95
CA LEU A 118 6.19 10.07 6.44
C LEU A 118 5.17 11.10 6.95
N LEU A 119 3.90 10.96 6.58
CA LEU A 119 2.77 11.74 7.08
C LEU A 119 1.99 11.02 8.19
N LEU A 120 2.41 9.82 8.61
CA LEU A 120 1.65 8.97 9.51
C LEU A 120 1.23 9.66 10.82
N PRO A 121 2.07 10.45 11.50
CA PRO A 121 1.64 11.16 12.73
C PRO A 121 0.44 12.08 12.49
N LYS A 122 0.45 12.83 11.38
CA LYS A 122 -0.68 13.71 11.02
C LYS A 122 -1.90 12.92 10.54
N ILE A 123 -1.68 11.83 9.80
CA ILE A 123 -2.78 10.95 9.37
C ILE A 123 -3.49 10.37 10.61
N GLN A 124 -2.74 9.86 11.58
CA GLN A 124 -3.29 9.33 12.83
C GLN A 124 -4.03 10.39 13.65
N GLN A 125 -3.53 11.63 13.67
CA GLN A 125 -4.18 12.74 14.37
C GLN A 125 -5.61 13.03 13.82
N TYR A 126 -5.81 12.83 12.53
CA TYR A 126 -7.10 13.13 11.85
C TYR A 126 -7.91 11.88 11.50
N MET A 127 -7.37 10.69 11.74
CA MET A 127 -8.12 9.46 11.57
C MET A 127 -9.06 9.28 12.76
N PRO A 128 -10.37 9.01 12.54
CA PRO A 128 -11.29 8.73 13.62
C PRO A 128 -10.87 7.50 14.43
N ASP A 129 -11.23 7.50 15.72
CA ASP A 129 -11.05 6.35 16.59
C ASP A 129 -11.75 5.11 16.01
N GLY A 130 -11.13 3.96 16.22
CA GLY A 130 -11.64 2.67 15.72
C GLY A 130 -11.25 2.34 14.28
N ILE A 131 -10.58 3.25 13.55
CA ILE A 131 -10.06 2.95 12.21
C ILE A 131 -8.58 2.58 12.29
N THR A 132 -8.24 1.37 11.87
CA THR A 132 -6.87 0.88 11.80
C THR A 132 -6.17 1.41 10.55
N THR A 133 -5.04 2.10 10.72
CA THR A 133 -4.19 2.55 9.59
C THR A 133 -3.10 1.52 9.31
N VAL A 134 -3.01 1.05 8.08
CA VAL A 134 -2.06 0.02 7.63
C VAL A 134 -1.01 0.64 6.72
N THR A 135 0.26 0.52 7.10
CA THR A 135 1.42 0.85 6.27
C THR A 135 1.99 -0.41 5.62
N GLN A 136 2.63 -0.26 4.45
CA GLN A 136 3.10 -1.41 3.68
C GLN A 136 4.48 -1.92 4.10
N GLY A 137 5.32 -1.05 4.69
CA GLY A 137 6.75 -1.31 4.87
C GLY A 137 7.06 -2.63 5.58
N GLU A 138 6.55 -2.79 6.79
CA GLU A 138 6.77 -3.99 7.61
C GLU A 138 6.15 -5.24 6.99
N LEU A 139 4.91 -5.14 6.52
CA LEU A 139 4.21 -6.28 5.88
C LEU A 139 4.95 -6.81 4.65
N VAL A 140 5.49 -5.90 3.84
CA VAL A 140 6.28 -6.27 2.66
C VAL A 140 7.63 -6.86 3.06
N ALA A 141 8.28 -6.32 4.08
CA ALA A 141 9.56 -6.82 4.58
C ALA A 141 9.42 -8.24 5.15
N ASP A 142 8.40 -8.47 5.97
CA ASP A 142 8.12 -9.80 6.55
C ASP A 142 7.75 -10.82 5.47
N SER A 143 6.92 -10.42 4.51
CA SER A 143 6.57 -11.28 3.38
C SER A 143 7.78 -11.62 2.50
N LEU A 144 8.69 -10.67 2.28
CA LEU A 144 9.93 -10.91 1.53
C LEU A 144 10.85 -11.87 2.31
N LYS A 145 10.99 -11.67 3.63
CA LYS A 145 11.76 -12.55 4.50
C LYS A 145 11.25 -14.00 4.45
N ASP A 146 9.92 -14.17 4.58
CA ASP A 146 9.29 -15.50 4.46
C ASP A 146 9.49 -16.10 3.05
N TYR A 147 9.34 -15.30 2.00
CA TYR A 147 9.59 -15.73 0.64
C TYR A 147 11.03 -16.26 0.47
N LEU A 148 12.04 -15.52 0.92
CA LEU A 148 13.44 -15.93 0.82
C LEU A 148 13.73 -17.18 1.65
N HIS A 149 13.08 -17.34 2.81
CA HIS A 149 13.19 -18.54 3.63
C HIS A 149 12.63 -19.78 2.92
N ARG A 150 11.50 -19.66 2.24
CA ARG A 150 10.89 -20.73 1.45
C ARG A 150 11.58 -20.98 0.11
N HIS A 151 12.41 -20.05 -0.35
CA HIS A 151 13.12 -20.09 -1.64
C HIS A 151 14.64 -19.91 -1.44
N PRO A 152 15.33 -20.90 -0.83
CA PRO A 152 16.76 -20.77 -0.55
C PRO A 152 17.63 -20.63 -1.80
N GLU A 153 17.15 -21.08 -2.95
CA GLU A 153 17.80 -20.87 -4.25
C GLU A 153 17.80 -19.37 -4.66
N MET A 154 16.80 -18.62 -4.25
CA MET A 154 16.74 -17.17 -4.47
C MET A 154 17.57 -16.42 -3.44
N ASP A 155 17.50 -16.83 -2.17
CA ASP A 155 18.30 -16.24 -1.11
C ASP A 155 19.80 -16.34 -1.38
N LYS A 156 20.28 -17.46 -1.93
CA LYS A 156 21.70 -17.67 -2.32
C LYS A 156 22.16 -16.70 -3.42
N LYS A 157 21.26 -16.17 -4.24
CA LYS A 157 21.58 -15.19 -5.30
C LYS A 157 21.65 -13.74 -4.77
N CYS A 158 21.17 -13.50 -3.55
CA CYS A 158 21.22 -12.20 -2.93
C CYS A 158 22.59 -11.91 -2.30
N THR A 159 23.08 -10.68 -2.42
CA THR A 159 24.30 -10.24 -1.73
C THR A 159 24.06 -10.19 -0.21
N LYS A 160 25.06 -10.63 0.56
CA LYS A 160 24.96 -10.77 2.02
C LYS A 160 25.74 -9.68 2.80
N GLY A 161 26.37 -8.74 2.14
CA GLY A 161 27.29 -7.78 2.76
C GLY A 161 26.64 -6.62 3.54
N GLY A 162 25.29 -6.57 3.64
CA GLY A 162 24.58 -5.47 4.31
C GLY A 162 24.81 -4.09 3.66
N ARG A 163 25.38 -4.05 2.44
CA ARG A 163 25.66 -2.83 1.72
C ARG A 163 24.51 -2.46 0.80
N CYS A 164 23.90 -1.30 1.05
CA CYS A 164 22.96 -0.66 0.12
C CYS A 164 23.71 0.38 -0.73
N VAL A 165 23.36 0.44 -2.01
CA VAL A 165 23.82 1.49 -2.93
C VAL A 165 22.57 2.23 -3.41
N TYR A 166 22.56 3.56 -3.22
CA TYR A 166 21.48 4.47 -3.60
C TYR A 166 21.88 5.29 -4.82
#